data_c7a30401d730075fd766d8fc224f83e2
#
_entry.id   c7a30401d730075fd766d8fc224f83e2
#
_cell.length_a   1.000
_cell.length_b   1.000
_cell.length_c   1.000
_cell.angle_alpha   90.00
_cell.angle_beta   90.00
_cell.angle_gamma   90.00
#
_symmetry.space_group_name_H-M   'P 1'
#
loop_
_entity.id
_entity.type
_entity.pdbx_description
1 polymer ?
#
loop_
_entity_poly.entity_id
_entity_poly.type
_entity_poly.pdbx_seq_one_letter_code
_entity_poly.pdbx_strand_id
1 'polypeptide(L)'
;MELANKTIIITGASSGIGAAAASLFASEGADVVLGARRAPELQAVVASIESAGGRATFLAGDVRDTGYAARLVEHAVTSFGKLDGAFDNAGIVGDMTPVPEMSVENWTDVLAVNLTSAFLSAKAQIPALRKQGGGSIVFTSSFVGFSNGGLPGMAAYAASKAGLIGLAQSLGAEHAAEGIRVNALLPGGTITPAAGEGNPDALNFIAGLHPMKRMASPKEIAQAAVFLLSDRASFMTGSPMTVDGGMSVRLT
;
A
#
# COMPACT_ATOMS: atom_id res chain seq x y z
N MET A 1 -5.36 20.73 -3.75
CA MET A 1 -5.85 19.35 -3.92
C MET A 1 -4.95 18.64 -4.93
N GLU A 2 -4.10 17.78 -4.42
CA GLU A 2 -3.05 17.11 -5.22
C GLU A 2 -3.59 15.95 -6.08
N LEU A 3 -4.79 15.44 -5.75
CA LEU A 3 -5.42 14.31 -6.43
C LEU A 3 -6.78 14.68 -7.07
N ALA A 4 -6.98 15.97 -7.32
CA ALA A 4 -8.24 16.47 -7.88
C ALA A 4 -8.61 15.73 -9.19
N ASN A 5 -9.85 15.27 -9.26
CA ASN A 5 -10.41 14.56 -10.41
C ASN A 5 -9.71 13.21 -10.72
N LYS A 6 -8.94 12.62 -9.81
CA LYS A 6 -8.36 11.29 -9.98
C LYS A 6 -9.27 10.23 -9.34
N THR A 7 -9.40 9.08 -9.97
CA THR A 7 -10.01 7.87 -9.40
C THR A 7 -8.92 6.92 -8.95
N ILE A 8 -8.90 6.57 -7.67
CA ILE A 8 -7.81 5.80 -7.06
C ILE A 8 -8.35 4.58 -6.33
N ILE A 9 -7.84 3.39 -6.66
CA ILE A 9 -8.07 2.15 -5.91
C ILE A 9 -7.13 2.10 -4.71
N ILE A 10 -7.63 1.66 -3.55
CA ILE A 10 -6.84 1.45 -2.33
C ILE A 10 -7.12 0.06 -1.80
N THR A 11 -6.12 -0.82 -1.76
CA THR A 11 -6.25 -2.13 -1.12
C THR A 11 -5.81 -2.09 0.35
N GLY A 12 -6.38 -2.97 1.19
CA GLY A 12 -6.13 -2.93 2.64
C GLY A 12 -6.74 -1.70 3.32
N ALA A 13 -7.82 -1.15 2.76
CA ALA A 13 -8.41 0.14 3.15
C ALA A 13 -9.27 0.10 4.42
N SER A 14 -9.43 -1.06 5.08
CA SER A 14 -10.30 -1.20 6.26
C SER A 14 -9.66 -0.74 7.59
N SER A 15 -8.36 -0.44 7.62
CA SER A 15 -7.65 0.03 8.83
C SER A 15 -6.28 0.61 8.50
N GLY A 16 -5.59 1.17 9.50
CA GLY A 16 -4.20 1.59 9.45
C GLY A 16 -3.90 2.58 8.31
N ILE A 17 -2.80 2.32 7.59
CA ILE A 17 -2.35 3.20 6.49
C ILE A 17 -3.41 3.31 5.39
N GLY A 18 -4.06 2.19 5.02
CA GLY A 18 -5.06 2.20 3.95
C GLY A 18 -6.29 3.05 4.26
N ALA A 19 -6.83 2.98 5.49
CA ALA A 19 -7.96 3.82 5.91
C ALA A 19 -7.58 5.30 6.00
N ALA A 20 -6.37 5.60 6.52
CA ALA A 20 -5.86 6.97 6.57
C ALA A 20 -5.61 7.53 5.15
N ALA A 21 -5.11 6.70 4.24
CA ALA A 21 -4.94 7.05 2.83
C ALA A 21 -6.28 7.33 2.16
N ALA A 22 -7.30 6.50 2.40
CA ALA A 22 -8.63 6.70 1.82
C ALA A 22 -9.22 8.07 2.19
N SER A 23 -9.20 8.42 3.48
CA SER A 23 -9.67 9.72 3.96
C SER A 23 -8.84 10.87 3.41
N LEU A 24 -7.52 10.76 3.40
CA LEU A 24 -6.63 11.80 2.89
C LEU A 24 -6.78 11.98 1.38
N PHE A 25 -6.82 10.91 0.58
CA PHE A 25 -6.94 10.99 -0.88
C PHE A 25 -8.27 11.65 -1.27
N ALA A 26 -9.37 11.29 -0.59
CA ALA A 26 -10.65 11.94 -0.81
C ALA A 26 -10.60 13.43 -0.45
N SER A 27 -9.94 13.82 0.65
CA SER A 27 -9.76 15.25 1.01
C SER A 27 -8.87 16.02 0.04
N GLU A 28 -8.00 15.30 -0.70
CA GLU A 28 -7.18 15.84 -1.81
C GLU A 28 -7.91 15.81 -3.16
N GLY A 29 -9.21 15.50 -3.16
CA GLY A 29 -10.10 15.61 -4.32
C GLY A 29 -10.18 14.36 -5.19
N ALA A 30 -9.70 13.21 -4.71
CA ALA A 30 -9.86 11.95 -5.41
C ALA A 30 -11.22 11.30 -5.15
N ASP A 31 -11.74 10.59 -6.16
CA ASP A 31 -12.74 9.54 -5.99
C ASP A 31 -12.02 8.26 -5.57
N VAL A 32 -12.41 7.64 -4.45
CA VAL A 32 -11.69 6.49 -3.92
C VAL A 32 -12.50 5.21 -3.95
N VAL A 33 -11.86 4.12 -4.37
CA VAL A 33 -12.43 2.78 -4.42
C VAL A 33 -11.68 1.89 -3.42
N LEU A 34 -12.37 1.46 -2.37
CA LEU A 34 -11.78 0.78 -1.23
C LEU A 34 -11.90 -0.73 -1.36
N GLY A 35 -10.78 -1.43 -1.22
CA GLY A 35 -10.73 -2.89 -1.23
C GLY A 35 -10.19 -3.45 0.09
N ALA A 36 -10.92 -4.37 0.71
CA ALA A 36 -10.48 -5.20 1.84
C ALA A 36 -11.50 -6.31 2.11
N ARG A 37 -11.17 -7.24 3.02
CA ARG A 37 -12.06 -8.36 3.38
C ARG A 37 -13.26 -7.95 4.24
N ARG A 38 -13.09 -6.94 5.09
CA ARG A 38 -14.06 -6.56 6.13
C ARG A 38 -15.01 -5.48 5.62
N ALA A 39 -16.21 -5.90 5.17
CA ALA A 39 -17.19 -4.98 4.61
C ALA A 39 -17.72 -3.93 5.62
N PRO A 40 -18.00 -4.24 6.90
CA PRO A 40 -18.46 -3.24 7.85
C PRO A 40 -17.47 -2.09 8.07
N GLU A 41 -16.17 -2.40 8.17
CA GLU A 41 -15.12 -1.39 8.34
C GLU A 41 -14.93 -0.54 7.07
N LEU A 42 -15.03 -1.16 5.88
CA LEU A 42 -15.01 -0.41 4.61
C LEU A 42 -16.18 0.55 4.53
N GLN A 43 -17.38 0.10 4.90
CA GLN A 43 -18.58 0.94 4.92
C GLN A 43 -18.43 2.12 5.89
N ALA A 44 -17.83 1.91 7.06
CA ALA A 44 -17.56 2.98 8.02
C ALA A 44 -16.58 4.03 7.45
N VAL A 45 -15.53 3.58 6.74
CA VAL A 45 -14.58 4.50 6.08
C VAL A 45 -15.28 5.29 4.97
N VAL A 46 -16.09 4.64 4.13
CA VAL A 46 -16.88 5.31 3.09
C VAL A 46 -17.81 6.35 3.69
N ALA A 47 -18.60 5.99 4.71
CA ALA A 47 -19.52 6.92 5.38
C ALA A 47 -18.80 8.14 5.97
N SER A 48 -17.60 7.94 6.55
CA SER A 48 -16.75 9.03 7.04
C SER A 48 -16.30 9.98 5.94
N ILE A 49 -15.89 9.44 4.78
CA ILE A 49 -15.46 10.23 3.62
C ILE A 49 -16.64 11.02 3.05
N GLU A 50 -17.79 10.39 2.88
CA GLU A 50 -19.00 11.03 2.36
C GLU A 50 -19.51 12.15 3.28
N SER A 51 -19.47 11.92 4.60
CA SER A 51 -19.83 12.94 5.59
C SER A 51 -18.91 14.16 5.57
N ALA A 52 -17.67 13.98 5.12
CA ALA A 52 -16.71 15.08 4.88
C ALA A 52 -16.82 15.71 3.48
N GLY A 53 -17.80 15.30 2.66
CA GLY A 53 -18.03 15.81 1.31
C GLY A 53 -17.16 15.18 0.22
N GLY A 54 -16.43 14.13 0.53
CA GLY A 54 -15.67 13.33 -0.44
C GLY A 54 -16.54 12.29 -1.15
N ARG A 55 -15.95 11.59 -2.13
CA ARG A 55 -16.61 10.52 -2.88
C ARG A 55 -15.86 9.20 -2.69
N ALA A 56 -16.55 8.17 -2.25
CA ALA A 56 -15.97 6.86 -2.01
C ALA A 56 -16.97 5.74 -2.34
N THR A 57 -16.44 4.58 -2.71
CA THR A 57 -17.18 3.33 -2.81
C THR A 57 -16.28 2.18 -2.35
N PHE A 58 -16.83 0.99 -2.17
CA PHE A 58 -16.01 -0.16 -1.80
C PHE A 58 -16.49 -1.46 -2.46
N LEU A 59 -15.57 -2.39 -2.57
CA LEU A 59 -15.83 -3.79 -2.91
C LEU A 59 -15.11 -4.68 -1.89
N ALA A 60 -15.85 -5.45 -1.11
CA ALA A 60 -15.26 -6.39 -0.17
C ALA A 60 -14.72 -7.63 -0.90
N GLY A 61 -13.54 -8.12 -0.52
CA GLY A 61 -12.93 -9.31 -1.10
C GLY A 61 -11.51 -9.56 -0.60
N ASP A 62 -10.97 -10.71 -0.98
CA ASP A 62 -9.62 -11.12 -0.62
C ASP A 62 -8.66 -10.88 -1.79
N VAL A 63 -7.54 -10.21 -1.53
CA VAL A 63 -6.52 -9.92 -2.55
C VAL A 63 -5.82 -11.19 -3.09
N ARG A 64 -5.96 -12.33 -2.39
CA ARG A 64 -5.50 -13.64 -2.87
C ARG A 64 -6.40 -14.23 -3.96
N ASP A 65 -7.64 -13.79 -4.07
CA ASP A 65 -8.53 -14.21 -5.17
C ASP A 65 -8.04 -13.58 -6.48
N THR A 66 -7.70 -14.43 -7.43
CA THR A 66 -7.12 -14.04 -8.72
C THR A 66 -8.03 -13.14 -9.58
N GLY A 67 -9.35 -13.18 -9.35
CA GLY A 67 -10.33 -12.32 -10.03
C GLY A 67 -10.62 -11.01 -9.30
N TYR A 68 -10.23 -10.87 -8.04
CA TYR A 68 -10.64 -9.74 -7.21
C TYR A 68 -10.10 -8.40 -7.72
N ALA A 69 -8.84 -8.36 -8.13
CA ALA A 69 -8.24 -7.14 -8.68
C ALA A 69 -8.97 -6.63 -9.93
N ALA A 70 -9.35 -7.55 -10.83
CA ALA A 70 -10.13 -7.20 -12.03
C ALA A 70 -11.50 -6.63 -11.67
N ARG A 71 -12.20 -7.23 -10.68
CA ARG A 71 -13.48 -6.71 -10.18
C ARG A 71 -13.35 -5.34 -9.52
N LEU A 72 -12.25 -5.06 -8.80
CA LEU A 72 -11.98 -3.73 -8.25
C LEU A 72 -11.81 -2.67 -9.34
N VAL A 73 -11.08 -3.00 -10.41
CA VAL A 73 -10.91 -2.11 -11.57
C VAL A 73 -12.25 -1.86 -12.27
N GLU A 74 -13.02 -2.91 -12.52
CA GLU A 74 -14.36 -2.80 -13.09
C GLU A 74 -15.28 -1.94 -12.22
N HIS A 75 -15.24 -2.14 -10.91
CA HIS A 75 -16.00 -1.35 -9.95
C HIS A 75 -15.60 0.14 -9.98
N ALA A 76 -14.31 0.45 -10.08
CA ALA A 76 -13.83 1.82 -10.23
C ALA A 76 -14.35 2.48 -11.52
N VAL A 77 -14.23 1.78 -12.63
CA VAL A 77 -14.70 2.28 -13.94
C VAL A 77 -16.21 2.45 -13.97
N THR A 78 -16.96 1.52 -13.39
CA THR A 78 -18.43 1.60 -13.33
C THR A 78 -18.91 2.74 -12.43
N SER A 79 -18.25 2.95 -11.26
CA SER A 79 -18.66 3.96 -10.29
C SER A 79 -18.23 5.38 -10.66
N PHE A 80 -17.04 5.54 -11.27
CA PHE A 80 -16.42 6.86 -11.48
C PHE A 80 -15.93 7.10 -12.91
N GLY A 81 -16.17 6.15 -13.83
CA GLY A 81 -15.89 6.29 -15.26
C GLY A 81 -14.46 6.00 -15.69
N LYS A 82 -13.50 5.90 -14.75
CA LYS A 82 -12.07 5.75 -15.06
C LYS A 82 -11.26 5.17 -13.91
N LEU A 83 -9.96 4.93 -14.17
CA LEU A 83 -8.94 4.65 -13.15
C LEU A 83 -7.69 5.49 -13.46
N ASP A 84 -7.24 6.31 -12.52
CA ASP A 84 -6.04 7.15 -12.66
C ASP A 84 -4.87 6.68 -11.80
N GLY A 85 -5.14 5.89 -10.77
CA GLY A 85 -4.09 5.37 -9.91
C GLY A 85 -4.51 4.27 -8.95
N ALA A 86 -3.52 3.67 -8.32
CA ALA A 86 -3.73 2.64 -7.31
C ALA A 86 -2.70 2.72 -6.18
N PHE A 87 -3.18 2.52 -4.96
CA PHE A 87 -2.38 2.33 -3.76
C PHE A 87 -2.58 0.90 -3.27
N ASP A 88 -1.71 -0.01 -3.73
CA ASP A 88 -1.72 -1.42 -3.36
C ASP A 88 -1.02 -1.60 -2.02
N ASN A 89 -1.83 -1.44 -0.96
CA ASN A 89 -1.35 -1.37 0.42
C ASN A 89 -1.67 -2.62 1.25
N ALA A 90 -2.51 -3.52 0.77
CA ALA A 90 -2.83 -4.75 1.49
C ALA A 90 -1.57 -5.55 1.84
N GLY A 91 -1.46 -6.00 3.09
CA GLY A 91 -0.31 -6.78 3.54
C GLY A 91 -0.49 -7.37 4.93
N ILE A 92 0.28 -8.41 5.21
CA ILE A 92 0.39 -9.08 6.52
C ILE A 92 1.87 -9.31 6.85
N VAL A 93 2.18 -9.37 8.14
CA VAL A 93 3.53 -9.77 8.62
C VAL A 93 3.68 -11.29 8.59
N GLY A 94 2.59 -12.03 8.84
CA GLY A 94 2.60 -13.47 9.09
C GLY A 94 3.10 -13.80 10.49
N ASP A 95 3.34 -15.08 10.73
CA ASP A 95 3.91 -15.57 11.99
C ASP A 95 5.40 -15.30 12.00
N MET A 96 5.87 -14.59 13.04
CA MET A 96 7.28 -14.27 13.23
C MET A 96 8.01 -15.49 13.81
N THR A 97 8.44 -16.39 12.92
CA THR A 97 9.08 -17.66 13.28
C THR A 97 10.41 -17.79 12.53
N PRO A 98 11.51 -18.22 13.20
CA PRO A 98 12.76 -18.51 12.51
C PRO A 98 12.60 -19.52 11.37
N VAL A 99 13.40 -19.40 10.31
CA VAL A 99 13.23 -20.19 9.08
C VAL A 99 13.18 -21.69 9.30
N PRO A 100 14.00 -22.31 10.20
CA PRO A 100 13.92 -23.78 10.42
C PRO A 100 12.56 -24.25 10.97
N GLU A 101 11.82 -23.38 11.68
CA GLU A 101 10.53 -23.69 12.29
C GLU A 101 9.35 -23.07 11.51
N MET A 102 9.63 -22.23 10.50
CA MET A 102 8.59 -21.57 9.70
C MET A 102 7.82 -22.57 8.85
N SER A 103 6.51 -22.59 8.96
CA SER A 103 5.68 -23.44 8.11
C SER A 103 5.69 -22.92 6.65
N VAL A 104 5.56 -23.86 5.71
CA VAL A 104 5.42 -23.53 4.29
C VAL A 104 4.14 -22.74 4.03
N GLU A 105 3.10 -23.00 4.82
CA GLU A 105 1.81 -22.29 4.77
C GLU A 105 1.99 -20.81 5.12
N ASN A 106 2.69 -20.48 6.22
CA ASN A 106 2.97 -19.09 6.61
C ASN A 106 3.78 -18.37 5.52
N TRP A 107 4.84 -19.01 5.00
CA TRP A 107 5.62 -18.47 3.89
C TRP A 107 4.74 -18.18 2.67
N THR A 108 3.94 -19.15 2.24
CA THR A 108 3.10 -19.06 1.06
C THR A 108 2.01 -17.99 1.22
N ASP A 109 1.37 -17.93 2.40
CA ASP A 109 0.32 -16.93 2.68
C ASP A 109 0.85 -15.50 2.69
N VAL A 110 2.02 -15.27 3.30
CA VAL A 110 2.67 -13.95 3.29
C VAL A 110 3.03 -13.52 1.88
N LEU A 111 3.60 -14.40 1.06
CA LEU A 111 3.90 -14.10 -0.35
C LEU A 111 2.64 -13.88 -1.16
N ALA A 112 1.60 -14.69 -0.95
CA ALA A 112 0.32 -14.56 -1.66
C ALA A 112 -0.34 -13.20 -1.38
N VAL A 113 -0.39 -12.79 -0.10
CA VAL A 113 -1.02 -11.51 0.28
C VAL A 113 -0.16 -10.30 -0.09
N ASN A 114 1.16 -10.35 0.13
CA ASN A 114 1.99 -9.16 -0.01
C ASN A 114 2.52 -8.93 -1.44
N LEU A 115 2.91 -10.00 -2.14
CA LEU A 115 3.61 -9.91 -3.42
C LEU A 115 2.76 -10.38 -4.59
N THR A 116 2.18 -11.59 -4.50
CA THR A 116 1.36 -12.11 -5.61
C THR A 116 0.13 -11.24 -5.85
N SER A 117 -0.50 -10.73 -4.79
CA SER A 117 -1.63 -9.81 -4.92
C SER A 117 -1.28 -8.52 -5.66
N ALA A 118 -0.09 -7.96 -5.40
CA ALA A 118 0.39 -6.75 -6.08
C ALA A 118 0.62 -7.01 -7.59
N PHE A 119 1.15 -8.19 -7.94
CA PHE A 119 1.22 -8.61 -9.34
C PHE A 119 -0.18 -8.73 -9.98
N LEU A 120 -1.14 -9.36 -9.30
CA LEU A 120 -2.53 -9.49 -9.78
C LEU A 120 -3.20 -8.12 -9.93
N SER A 121 -2.95 -7.21 -8.99
CA SER A 121 -3.43 -5.82 -9.06
C SER A 121 -2.85 -5.10 -10.27
N ALA A 122 -1.54 -5.09 -10.43
CA ALA A 122 -0.88 -4.44 -11.58
C ALA A 122 -1.36 -5.01 -12.92
N LYS A 123 -1.51 -6.34 -13.01
CA LYS A 123 -2.04 -7.03 -14.20
C LYS A 123 -3.44 -6.53 -14.60
N ALA A 124 -4.28 -6.19 -13.64
CA ALA A 124 -5.63 -5.66 -13.89
C ALA A 124 -5.62 -4.14 -14.09
N GLN A 125 -4.80 -3.41 -13.36
CA GLN A 125 -4.76 -1.94 -13.34
C GLN A 125 -4.09 -1.35 -14.59
N ILE A 126 -2.97 -1.92 -15.04
CA ILE A 126 -2.18 -1.38 -16.17
C ILE A 126 -3.02 -1.23 -17.45
N PRO A 127 -3.83 -2.21 -17.89
CA PRO A 127 -4.68 -2.02 -19.06
C PRO A 127 -5.70 -0.87 -18.91
N ALA A 128 -6.22 -0.65 -17.71
CA ALA A 128 -7.16 0.44 -17.45
C ALA A 128 -6.46 1.81 -17.46
N LEU A 129 -5.28 1.92 -16.82
CA LEU A 129 -4.45 3.13 -16.83
C LEU A 129 -4.01 3.48 -18.26
N ARG A 130 -3.60 2.49 -19.06
CA ARG A 130 -3.24 2.68 -20.48
C ARG A 130 -4.38 3.32 -21.28
N LYS A 131 -5.63 2.91 -21.04
CA LYS A 131 -6.81 3.48 -21.71
C LYS A 131 -7.03 4.97 -21.35
N GLN A 132 -6.55 5.41 -20.17
CA GLN A 132 -6.63 6.82 -19.74
C GLN A 132 -5.42 7.65 -20.20
N GLY A 133 -4.44 7.03 -20.89
CA GLY A 133 -3.22 7.70 -21.31
C GLY A 133 -2.15 7.81 -20.24
N GLY A 134 -2.23 7.00 -19.18
CA GLY A 134 -1.26 6.93 -18.10
C GLY A 134 -1.86 6.84 -16.70
N GLY A 135 -1.00 6.93 -15.68
CA GLY A 135 -1.43 6.91 -14.28
C GLY A 135 -0.30 6.55 -13.33
N SER A 136 -0.64 6.25 -12.08
CA SER A 136 0.37 5.91 -11.07
C SER A 136 -0.05 4.75 -10.18
N ILE A 137 0.84 3.77 -10.01
CA ILE A 137 0.69 2.64 -9.07
C ILE A 137 1.73 2.81 -7.95
N VAL A 138 1.31 2.65 -6.71
CA VAL A 138 2.19 2.66 -5.54
C VAL A 138 2.00 1.37 -4.75
N PHE A 139 3.06 0.57 -4.62
CA PHE A 139 3.10 -0.60 -3.76
C PHE A 139 3.59 -0.25 -2.37
N THR A 140 2.89 -0.66 -1.32
CA THR A 140 3.38 -0.54 0.06
C THR A 140 4.36 -1.68 0.36
N SER A 141 5.65 -1.38 0.16
CA SER A 141 6.74 -2.24 0.60
C SER A 141 7.04 -2.00 2.10
N SER A 142 8.30 -1.98 2.50
CA SER A 142 8.77 -1.69 3.85
C SER A 142 10.28 -1.42 3.80
N PHE A 143 10.81 -0.65 4.77
CA PHE A 143 12.25 -0.55 4.99
C PHE A 143 12.91 -1.94 5.14
N VAL A 144 12.19 -2.92 5.68
CA VAL A 144 12.66 -4.32 5.86
C VAL A 144 13.01 -4.99 4.54
N GLY A 145 12.32 -4.66 3.45
CA GLY A 145 12.63 -5.20 2.11
C GLY A 145 13.84 -4.52 1.45
N PHE A 146 14.33 -3.40 2.00
CA PHE A 146 15.43 -2.61 1.44
C PHE A 146 16.69 -2.72 2.27
N SER A 147 16.57 -2.78 3.59
CA SER A 147 17.68 -2.71 4.55
C SER A 147 17.41 -3.58 5.77
N ASN A 148 18.43 -4.09 6.40
CA ASN A 148 18.55 -4.83 7.67
C ASN A 148 17.60 -6.03 7.94
N GLY A 149 16.68 -6.36 7.05
CA GLY A 149 15.81 -7.55 7.15
C GLY A 149 14.78 -7.56 8.28
N GLY A 150 14.73 -6.53 9.13
CA GLY A 150 13.78 -6.42 10.23
C GLY A 150 14.16 -7.22 11.49
N LEU A 151 13.15 -7.67 12.23
CA LEU A 151 13.31 -8.47 13.43
C LEU A 151 13.48 -9.96 13.09
N PRO A 152 14.06 -10.78 13.99
CA PRO A 152 14.09 -12.23 13.83
C PRO A 152 12.70 -12.81 13.53
N GLY A 153 12.63 -13.76 12.62
CA GLY A 153 11.37 -14.40 12.19
C GLY A 153 10.65 -13.70 11.05
N MET A 154 11.15 -12.58 10.52
CA MET A 154 10.49 -11.82 9.44
C MET A 154 10.92 -12.26 8.03
N ALA A 155 11.50 -13.44 7.83
CA ALA A 155 12.07 -13.82 6.53
C ALA A 155 11.04 -13.79 5.38
N ALA A 156 9.85 -14.35 5.58
CA ALA A 156 8.77 -14.32 4.56
C ALA A 156 8.33 -12.90 4.25
N TYR A 157 8.14 -12.08 5.30
CA TYR A 157 7.78 -10.67 5.15
C TYR A 157 8.87 -9.89 4.41
N ALA A 158 10.13 -10.01 4.83
CA ALA A 158 11.25 -9.32 4.19
C ALA A 158 11.37 -9.70 2.71
N ALA A 159 11.29 -10.99 2.39
CA ALA A 159 11.32 -11.47 1.01
C ALA A 159 10.16 -10.89 0.17
N SER A 160 8.94 -10.88 0.73
CA SER A 160 7.78 -10.33 0.04
C SER A 160 7.93 -8.83 -0.22
N LYS A 161 8.46 -8.07 0.74
CA LYS A 161 8.64 -6.61 0.63
C LYS A 161 9.81 -6.23 -0.27
N ALA A 162 10.89 -7.02 -0.29
CA ALA A 162 11.96 -6.89 -1.28
C ALA A 162 11.46 -7.17 -2.70
N GLY A 163 10.63 -8.20 -2.87
CA GLY A 163 10.00 -8.52 -4.15
C GLY A 163 9.16 -7.39 -4.73
N LEU A 164 8.44 -6.60 -3.88
CA LEU A 164 7.69 -5.43 -4.31
C LEU A 164 8.57 -4.31 -4.88
N ILE A 165 9.79 -4.14 -4.35
CA ILE A 165 10.75 -3.17 -4.90
C ILE A 165 11.17 -3.59 -6.31
N GLY A 166 11.54 -4.87 -6.49
CA GLY A 166 11.88 -5.41 -7.81
C GLY A 166 10.72 -5.33 -8.80
N LEU A 167 9.49 -5.62 -8.33
CA LEU A 167 8.29 -5.50 -9.16
C LEU A 167 8.05 -4.04 -9.61
N ALA A 168 8.18 -3.08 -8.70
CA ALA A 168 8.03 -1.65 -9.02
C ALA A 168 9.09 -1.18 -10.03
N GLN A 169 10.34 -1.63 -9.89
CA GLN A 169 11.42 -1.31 -10.83
C GLN A 169 11.14 -1.85 -12.22
N SER A 170 10.74 -3.13 -12.31
CA SER A 170 10.44 -3.77 -13.59
C SER A 170 9.28 -3.10 -14.31
N LEU A 171 8.12 -2.96 -13.62
CA LEU A 171 6.93 -2.36 -14.21
C LEU A 171 7.11 -0.86 -14.50
N GLY A 172 7.85 -0.15 -13.64
CA GLY A 172 8.17 1.26 -13.83
C GLY A 172 9.01 1.51 -15.09
N ALA A 173 9.94 0.62 -15.41
CA ALA A 173 10.72 0.69 -16.65
C ALA A 173 9.90 0.26 -17.88
N GLU A 174 9.12 -0.82 -17.75
CA GLU A 174 8.35 -1.41 -18.84
C GLU A 174 7.24 -0.48 -19.35
N HIS A 175 6.55 0.25 -18.46
CA HIS A 175 5.37 1.03 -18.78
C HIS A 175 5.58 2.55 -18.77
N ALA A 176 6.82 3.03 -18.57
CA ALA A 176 7.12 4.48 -18.52
C ALA A 176 6.73 5.21 -19.81
N ALA A 177 6.99 4.61 -20.97
CA ALA A 177 6.63 5.20 -22.27
C ALA A 177 5.11 5.28 -22.51
N GLU A 178 4.31 4.56 -21.72
CA GLU A 178 2.85 4.61 -21.74
C GLU A 178 2.28 5.65 -20.75
N GLY A 179 3.15 6.46 -20.12
CA GLY A 179 2.75 7.43 -19.09
C GLY A 179 2.37 6.79 -17.75
N ILE A 180 2.68 5.51 -17.53
CA ILE A 180 2.37 4.80 -16.28
C ILE A 180 3.62 4.78 -15.40
N ARG A 181 3.48 5.32 -14.18
CA ARG A 181 4.52 5.32 -13.17
C ARG A 181 4.23 4.24 -12.11
N VAL A 182 5.22 3.48 -11.73
CA VAL A 182 5.10 2.45 -10.68
C VAL A 182 6.21 2.64 -9.67
N ASN A 183 5.86 2.87 -8.39
CA ASN A 183 6.82 3.12 -7.34
C ASN A 183 6.54 2.25 -6.10
N ALA A 184 7.55 2.03 -5.28
CA ALA A 184 7.42 1.36 -3.99
C ALA A 184 7.55 2.39 -2.86
N LEU A 185 6.57 2.43 -1.95
CA LEU A 185 6.64 3.20 -0.70
C LEU A 185 7.15 2.29 0.41
N LEU A 186 8.16 2.72 1.15
CA LEU A 186 8.86 1.94 2.16
C LEU A 186 8.67 2.56 3.56
N PRO A 187 7.57 2.28 4.24
CA PRO A 187 7.36 2.75 5.61
C PRO A 187 8.31 2.11 6.61
N GLY A 188 8.67 2.87 7.65
CA GLY A 188 9.15 2.35 8.92
C GLY A 188 8.01 1.87 9.82
N GLY A 189 8.28 1.70 11.11
CA GLY A 189 7.27 1.39 12.10
C GLY A 189 6.17 2.46 12.12
N THR A 190 4.94 2.05 11.87
CA THR A 190 3.77 2.91 11.77
C THR A 190 2.71 2.45 12.76
N ILE A 191 2.07 3.37 13.49
CA ILE A 191 1.04 3.06 14.49
C ILE A 191 -0.19 2.52 13.78
N THR A 192 -0.34 1.21 13.77
CA THR A 192 -1.42 0.47 13.10
C THR A 192 -1.77 -0.77 13.91
N PRO A 193 -2.94 -1.38 13.70
CA PRO A 193 -3.27 -2.66 14.33
C PRO A 193 -2.22 -3.75 14.09
N ALA A 194 -1.60 -3.79 12.92
CA ALA A 194 -0.55 -4.75 12.58
C ALA A 194 0.76 -4.53 13.35
N ALA A 195 1.00 -3.33 13.86
CA ALA A 195 2.17 -3.00 14.68
C ALA A 195 1.93 -3.14 16.19
N GLY A 196 0.80 -3.73 16.60
CA GLY A 196 0.43 -3.88 18.00
C GLY A 196 -0.19 -2.62 18.61
N GLU A 197 -0.95 -1.85 17.83
CA GLU A 197 -1.76 -0.75 18.36
C GLU A 197 -2.56 -1.22 19.58
N GLY A 198 -2.44 -0.48 20.71
CA GLY A 198 -3.01 -0.87 22.00
C GLY A 198 -2.03 -1.62 22.91
N ASN A 199 -0.81 -1.94 22.49
CA ASN A 199 0.25 -2.48 23.32
C ASN A 199 1.39 -1.44 23.47
N PRO A 200 1.43 -0.65 24.57
CA PRO A 200 2.42 0.42 24.77
C PRO A 200 3.87 -0.07 24.73
N ASP A 201 4.14 -1.26 25.26
CA ASP A 201 5.51 -1.80 25.31
C ASP A 201 6.03 -2.14 23.91
N ALA A 202 5.19 -2.76 23.08
CA ALA A 202 5.52 -3.04 21.68
C ALA A 202 5.74 -1.73 20.89
N LEU A 203 4.88 -0.75 21.07
CA LEU A 203 5.00 0.55 20.41
C LEU A 203 6.27 1.30 20.84
N ASN A 204 6.58 1.31 22.17
CA ASN A 204 7.78 1.94 22.71
C ASN A 204 9.05 1.24 22.19
N PHE A 205 9.06 -0.09 22.14
CA PHE A 205 10.16 -0.85 21.57
C PHE A 205 10.42 -0.46 20.12
N ILE A 206 9.37 -0.48 19.26
CA ILE A 206 9.50 -0.12 17.85
C ILE A 206 9.90 1.36 17.70
N ALA A 207 9.34 2.28 18.50
CA ALA A 207 9.72 3.68 18.50
C ALA A 207 11.22 3.87 18.81
N GLY A 208 11.74 3.11 19.78
CA GLY A 208 13.16 3.12 20.17
C GLY A 208 14.11 2.70 19.03
N LEU A 209 13.63 1.89 18.10
CA LEU A 209 14.42 1.46 16.93
C LEU A 209 14.62 2.60 15.90
N HIS A 210 13.73 3.59 15.86
CA HIS A 210 13.85 4.73 14.93
C HIS A 210 14.83 5.77 15.47
N PRO A 211 15.75 6.31 14.62
CA PRO A 211 16.53 7.50 14.98
C PRO A 211 15.67 8.69 15.41
N MET A 212 14.51 8.89 14.81
CA MET A 212 13.54 9.94 15.20
C MET A 212 12.82 9.66 16.52
N LYS A 213 13.08 8.53 17.21
CA LYS A 213 12.54 8.13 18.50
C LYS A 213 11.01 8.13 18.61
N ARG A 214 10.36 7.92 17.49
CA ARG A 214 8.91 7.71 17.39
C ARG A 214 8.55 6.86 16.19
N MET A 215 7.38 6.28 16.23
CA MET A 215 6.75 5.67 15.05
C MET A 215 6.07 6.75 14.20
N ALA A 216 5.84 6.44 12.94
CA ALA A 216 5.01 7.26 12.07
C ALA A 216 3.52 7.10 12.41
N SER A 217 2.76 8.16 12.21
CA SER A 217 1.30 8.05 12.09
C SER A 217 0.92 7.49 10.72
N PRO A 218 -0.22 6.80 10.57
CA PRO A 218 -0.71 6.36 9.26
C PRO A 218 -0.84 7.51 8.25
N LYS A 219 -1.19 8.71 8.72
CA LYS A 219 -1.32 9.92 7.89
C LYS A 219 0.01 10.37 7.29
N GLU A 220 1.13 10.26 7.99
CA GLU A 220 2.46 10.61 7.46
C GLU A 220 2.84 9.71 6.28
N ILE A 221 2.50 8.42 6.36
CA ILE A 221 2.72 7.48 5.26
C ILE A 221 1.77 7.76 4.09
N ALA A 222 0.50 8.06 4.38
CA ALA A 222 -0.49 8.43 3.37
C ALA A 222 -0.09 9.71 2.61
N GLN A 223 0.53 10.70 3.26
CA GLN A 223 1.05 11.92 2.59
C GLN A 223 2.12 11.59 1.55
N ALA A 224 3.01 10.66 1.83
CA ALA A 224 4.00 10.19 0.86
C ALA A 224 3.34 9.47 -0.33
N ALA A 225 2.29 8.69 -0.08
CA ALA A 225 1.50 8.06 -1.13
C ALA A 225 0.77 9.11 -2.00
N VAL A 226 0.21 10.19 -1.42
CA VAL A 226 -0.36 11.32 -2.17
C VAL A 226 0.68 11.90 -3.13
N PHE A 227 1.89 12.18 -2.65
CA PHE A 227 2.96 12.70 -3.50
C PHE A 227 3.26 11.75 -4.67
N LEU A 228 3.45 10.46 -4.44
CA LEU A 228 3.76 9.48 -5.49
C LEU A 228 2.63 9.31 -6.51
N LEU A 229 1.36 9.47 -6.08
CA LEU A 229 0.18 9.39 -6.94
C LEU A 229 -0.11 10.71 -7.69
N SER A 230 0.40 11.82 -7.21
CA SER A 230 0.20 13.15 -7.79
C SER A 230 1.13 13.43 -8.97
N ASP A 231 0.84 14.50 -9.70
CA ASP A 231 1.66 14.98 -10.81
C ASP A 231 3.00 15.60 -10.35
N ARG A 232 3.15 15.86 -9.04
CA ARG A 232 4.42 16.30 -8.45
C ARG A 232 5.52 15.24 -8.56
N ALA A 233 5.15 13.97 -8.64
CA ALA A 233 6.06 12.85 -8.87
C ALA A 233 6.16 12.46 -10.36
N SER A 234 5.88 13.37 -11.28
CA SER A 234 5.79 13.10 -12.73
C SER A 234 7.09 12.51 -13.34
N PHE A 235 8.24 12.71 -12.71
CA PHE A 235 9.52 12.15 -13.16
C PHE A 235 10.04 11.03 -12.26
N MET A 236 9.15 10.43 -11.44
CA MET A 236 9.49 9.31 -10.54
C MET A 236 8.76 8.03 -10.98
N THR A 237 9.52 7.05 -11.44
CA THR A 237 9.05 5.68 -11.70
C THR A 237 10.15 4.68 -11.35
N GLY A 238 9.77 3.45 -10.94
CA GLY A 238 10.71 2.43 -10.48
C GLY A 238 11.44 2.76 -9.17
N SER A 239 11.00 3.77 -8.43
CA SER A 239 11.73 4.31 -7.28
C SER A 239 11.27 3.69 -5.96
N PRO A 240 12.18 3.23 -5.08
CA PRO A 240 11.88 2.94 -3.69
C PRO A 240 11.94 4.23 -2.87
N MET A 241 10.79 4.72 -2.41
CA MET A 241 10.68 5.90 -1.55
C MET A 241 10.62 5.51 -0.08
N THR A 242 11.68 5.78 0.66
CA THR A 242 11.78 5.46 2.08
C THR A 242 11.16 6.54 2.94
N VAL A 243 10.27 6.14 3.87
CA VAL A 243 9.58 6.99 4.86
C VAL A 243 9.60 6.26 6.20
N ASP A 244 10.77 6.20 6.84
CA ASP A 244 11.05 5.27 7.94
C ASP A 244 11.68 5.91 9.19
N GLY A 245 11.70 7.22 9.29
CA GLY A 245 12.30 7.92 10.43
C GLY A 245 13.80 7.61 10.64
N GLY A 246 14.50 7.21 9.55
CA GLY A 246 15.92 6.87 9.55
C GLY A 246 16.23 5.41 9.92
N MET A 247 15.23 4.55 10.03
CA MET A 247 15.39 3.17 10.51
C MET A 247 16.31 2.34 9.59
N SER A 248 16.26 2.54 8.27
CA SER A 248 17.08 1.84 7.27
C SER A 248 18.55 2.29 7.23
N VAL A 249 18.87 3.46 7.79
CA VAL A 249 20.23 4.04 7.80
C VAL A 249 20.80 4.16 9.21
N ARG A 250 20.15 3.53 10.18
CA ARG A 250 20.62 3.50 11.57
C ARG A 250 21.98 2.80 11.66
N LEU A 251 22.94 3.46 12.27
CA LEU A 251 24.16 2.82 12.77
C LEU A 251 23.81 2.00 14.01
N THR A 252 24.26 0.77 14.09
CA THR A 252 24.04 -0.14 15.24
C THR A 252 24.63 0.39 16.52
#